data_2f8a8823e6050cf9d2bed44496c4b355
#
_entry.id   2f8a8823e6050cf9d2bed44496c4b355
#
_cell.length_a   1.000
_cell.length_b   1.000
_cell.length_c   1.000
_cell.angle_alpha   90.00
_cell.angle_beta   90.00
_cell.angle_gamma   90.00
#
_symmetry.space_group_name_H-M   'P 1'
#
loop_
_entity.id
_entity.type
_entity.pdbx_description
1 polymer ?
#
loop_
_entity_poly.entity_id
_entity_poly.type
_entity_poly.pdbx_seq_one_letter_code
_entity_poly.pdbx_strand_id
1 'polypeptide(L)'
;VSRVLKRLDIKNTATGFIGGFTGRFIEDVLTSEAISTNFVTVDQDTRINVKIKADEETEINGNGPEVTEAQLQELLSILSSLTADDVVVFAGSAPSSLGNAIYKQLIAATRATGAQVVCDFEGQTLIDSLEFNPQLVKPNNHELGAIFGVTLTELPEIERYAKEILAKGAQNVIISMAGDGALLVSP
;
A
#
# COMPACT_ATOMS: atom_id res chain seq x y z
N VAL A 1 -7.40 1.00 -5.31
CA VAL A 1 -8.24 0.98 -4.10
C VAL A 1 -9.36 2.01 -4.23
N SER A 2 -9.11 3.33 -4.29
CA SER A 2 -10.13 4.39 -4.21
C SER A 2 -11.26 4.26 -5.24
N ARG A 3 -10.95 3.95 -6.51
CA ARG A 3 -11.95 3.76 -7.56
C ARG A 3 -12.89 2.56 -7.30
N VAL A 4 -12.38 1.49 -6.67
CA VAL A 4 -13.20 0.33 -6.28
C VAL A 4 -14.10 0.69 -5.11
N LEU A 5 -13.55 1.36 -4.08
CA LEU A 5 -14.34 1.86 -2.95
C LEU A 5 -15.47 2.77 -3.42
N LYS A 6 -15.18 3.69 -4.35
CA LYS A 6 -16.20 4.57 -4.93
C LYS A 6 -17.32 3.80 -5.63
N ARG A 7 -17.00 2.74 -6.40
CA ARG A 7 -18.01 1.88 -7.05
C ARG A 7 -18.88 1.10 -6.05
N LEU A 8 -18.37 0.89 -4.84
CA LEU A 8 -19.08 0.25 -3.73
C LEU A 8 -19.79 1.28 -2.82
N ASP A 9 -19.88 2.55 -3.24
CA ASP A 9 -20.43 3.66 -2.47
C ASP A 9 -19.76 3.90 -1.10
N ILE A 10 -18.50 3.48 -0.97
CA ILE A 10 -17.70 3.72 0.22
C ILE A 10 -16.96 5.05 0.06
N LYS A 11 -17.24 5.99 0.96
CA LYS A 11 -16.51 7.27 1.02
C LYS A 11 -15.04 7.02 1.30
N ASN A 12 -14.19 7.65 0.52
CA ASN A 12 -12.75 7.56 0.71
C ASN A 12 -12.04 8.81 0.20
N THR A 13 -10.85 9.05 0.69
CA THR A 13 -9.96 10.13 0.26
C THR A 13 -8.64 9.52 -0.20
N ALA A 14 -8.20 9.86 -1.40
CA ALA A 14 -6.88 9.48 -1.88
C ALA A 14 -5.85 10.48 -1.36
N THR A 15 -4.74 9.98 -0.81
CA THR A 15 -3.62 10.80 -0.33
C THR A 15 -2.28 10.20 -0.71
N GLY A 16 -1.22 10.98 -0.59
CA GLY A 16 0.15 10.62 -0.93
C GLY A 16 0.87 11.80 -1.59
N PHE A 17 1.98 11.53 -2.26
CA PHE A 17 2.75 12.56 -2.96
C PHE A 17 2.43 12.55 -4.44
N ILE A 18 2.10 13.71 -4.99
CA ILE A 18 1.90 13.90 -6.43
C ILE A 18 2.64 15.16 -6.90
N GLY A 19 3.07 15.18 -8.16
CA GLY A 19 3.71 16.35 -8.73
C GLY A 19 3.72 16.33 -10.25
N GLY A 20 3.98 17.50 -10.82
CA GLY A 20 4.08 17.72 -12.25
C GLY A 20 2.79 17.44 -13.03
N PHE A 21 2.92 17.17 -14.34
CA PHE A 21 1.75 16.91 -15.18
C PHE A 21 1.11 15.55 -14.90
N THR A 22 1.89 14.55 -14.54
CA THR A 22 1.39 13.21 -14.21
C THR A 22 0.62 13.21 -12.90
N GLY A 23 1.06 13.98 -11.90
CA GLY A 23 0.33 14.16 -10.64
C GLY A 23 -1.01 14.87 -10.87
N ARG A 24 -1.02 15.96 -11.63
CA ARG A 24 -2.27 16.64 -12.02
C ARG A 24 -3.23 15.72 -12.74
N PHE A 25 -2.73 14.92 -13.69
CA PHE A 25 -3.57 13.95 -14.39
C PHE A 25 -4.24 12.94 -13.43
N ILE A 26 -3.50 12.44 -12.43
CA ILE A 26 -4.06 11.52 -11.41
C ILE A 26 -5.16 12.22 -10.62
N GLU A 27 -4.93 13.45 -10.15
CA GLU A 27 -5.89 14.21 -9.36
C GLU A 27 -7.14 14.56 -10.17
N ASP A 28 -6.98 15.01 -11.42
CA ASP A 28 -8.09 15.32 -12.33
C ASP A 28 -8.96 14.08 -12.59
N VAL A 29 -8.36 12.91 -12.83
CA VAL A 29 -9.09 11.66 -13.03
C VAL A 29 -9.88 11.28 -11.78
N LEU A 30 -9.27 11.33 -10.59
CA LEU A 30 -9.96 10.99 -9.35
C LEU A 30 -11.10 11.97 -9.05
N THR A 31 -10.86 13.25 -9.26
CA THR A 31 -11.89 14.30 -9.06
C THR A 31 -13.04 14.13 -10.05
N SER A 32 -12.77 13.81 -11.32
CA SER A 32 -13.81 13.55 -12.32
C SER A 32 -14.68 12.33 -11.98
N GLU A 33 -14.12 11.36 -11.23
CA GLU A 33 -14.86 10.20 -10.70
C GLU A 33 -15.52 10.51 -9.32
N ALA A 34 -15.52 11.77 -8.88
CA ALA A 34 -16.04 12.20 -7.58
C ALA A 34 -15.40 11.46 -6.39
N ILE A 35 -14.08 11.22 -6.46
CA ILE A 35 -13.25 10.70 -5.37
C ILE A 35 -12.56 11.91 -4.73
N SER A 36 -12.66 12.03 -3.41
CA SER A 36 -11.96 13.08 -2.66
C SER A 36 -10.45 12.86 -2.70
N THR A 37 -9.71 13.97 -2.83
CA THR A 37 -8.24 13.94 -2.82
C THR A 37 -7.72 14.88 -1.72
N ASN A 38 -6.59 14.49 -1.14
CA ASN A 38 -5.83 15.30 -0.19
C ASN A 38 -4.34 14.95 -0.34
N PHE A 39 -3.77 15.35 -1.48
CA PHE A 39 -2.40 15.05 -1.84
C PHE A 39 -1.44 16.13 -1.37
N VAL A 40 -0.23 15.71 -1.03
CA VAL A 40 0.92 16.61 -0.83
C VAL A 40 1.59 16.83 -2.17
N THR A 41 1.73 18.09 -2.58
CA THR A 41 2.36 18.44 -3.86
C THR A 41 3.88 18.43 -3.73
N VAL A 42 4.54 17.80 -4.70
CA VAL A 42 6.01 17.77 -4.84
C VAL A 42 6.44 18.41 -6.17
N ASP A 43 7.69 18.83 -6.24
CA ASP A 43 8.20 19.61 -7.40
C ASP A 43 8.38 18.77 -8.67
N GLN A 44 8.76 17.51 -8.53
CA GLN A 44 9.02 16.62 -9.66
C GLN A 44 7.75 15.86 -10.06
N ASP A 45 7.75 15.37 -11.31
CA ASP A 45 6.64 14.57 -11.82
C ASP A 45 6.42 13.28 -11.03
N THR A 46 5.17 12.95 -10.76
CA THR A 46 4.80 11.60 -10.29
C THR A 46 5.27 10.56 -11.29
N ARG A 47 5.89 9.49 -10.81
CA ARG A 47 6.49 8.45 -11.65
C ARG A 47 5.49 7.80 -12.59
N ILE A 48 5.99 7.37 -13.76
CA ILE A 48 5.25 6.51 -14.68
C ILE A 48 5.93 5.15 -14.69
N ASN A 49 5.15 4.10 -14.48
CA ASN A 49 5.58 2.72 -14.70
C ASN A 49 4.98 2.21 -16.01
N VAL A 50 5.81 1.63 -16.86
CA VAL A 50 5.39 1.09 -18.15
C VAL A 50 5.52 -0.43 -18.11
N LYS A 51 4.41 -1.14 -18.42
CA LYS A 51 4.41 -2.58 -18.60
C LYS A 51 4.23 -2.91 -20.07
N ILE A 52 5.22 -3.54 -20.65
CA ILE A 52 5.21 -4.00 -22.04
C ILE A 52 4.85 -5.48 -22.00
N LYS A 53 3.66 -5.81 -22.56
CA LYS A 53 3.20 -7.19 -22.70
C LYS A 53 3.53 -7.67 -24.10
N ALA A 54 4.52 -8.54 -24.22
CA ALA A 54 4.91 -9.27 -25.41
C ALA A 54 4.94 -10.77 -25.07
N ASP A 55 5.80 -11.55 -25.67
CA ASP A 55 6.01 -12.97 -25.30
C ASP A 55 6.55 -13.08 -23.87
N GLU A 56 7.33 -12.08 -23.45
CA GLU A 56 7.74 -11.88 -22.06
C GLU A 56 7.27 -10.51 -21.56
N GLU A 57 6.84 -10.43 -20.28
CA GLU A 57 6.45 -9.16 -19.67
C GLU A 57 7.70 -8.39 -19.23
N THR A 58 7.86 -7.17 -19.73
CA THR A 58 8.94 -6.25 -19.35
C THR A 58 8.36 -5.06 -18.60
N GLU A 59 8.91 -4.73 -17.45
CA GLU A 59 8.53 -3.56 -16.66
C GLU A 59 9.64 -2.51 -16.68
N ILE A 60 9.28 -1.27 -16.99
CA ILE A 60 10.13 -0.09 -16.83
C ILE A 60 9.55 0.72 -15.68
N ASN A 61 10.22 0.67 -14.54
CA ASN A 61 9.80 1.35 -13.33
C ASN A 61 10.56 2.67 -13.19
N GLY A 62 9.86 3.80 -13.39
CA GLY A 62 10.41 5.12 -13.17
C GLY A 62 10.72 5.36 -11.67
N ASN A 63 11.73 6.19 -11.40
CA ASN A 63 11.98 6.69 -10.07
C ASN A 63 10.84 7.62 -9.63
N GLY A 64 10.46 7.56 -8.36
CA GLY A 64 9.53 8.52 -7.77
C GLY A 64 10.18 9.91 -7.61
N PRO A 65 9.34 10.93 -7.36
CA PRO A 65 9.85 12.28 -7.09
C PRO A 65 10.64 12.33 -5.79
N GLU A 66 11.54 13.31 -5.69
CA GLU A 66 12.14 13.65 -4.41
C GLU A 66 11.13 14.31 -3.49
N VAL A 67 11.13 13.91 -2.24
CA VAL A 67 10.25 14.43 -1.20
C VAL A 67 11.10 15.09 -0.13
N THR A 68 10.82 16.34 0.16
CA THR A 68 11.49 17.11 1.22
C THR A 68 10.91 16.74 2.59
N GLU A 69 11.67 17.03 3.65
CA GLU A 69 11.20 16.87 5.02
C GLU A 69 9.91 17.65 5.29
N ALA A 70 9.77 18.86 4.77
CA ALA A 70 8.56 19.67 4.94
C ALA A 70 7.32 18.98 4.32
N GLN A 71 7.45 18.41 3.12
CA GLN A 71 6.38 17.67 2.45
C GLN A 71 6.04 16.37 3.20
N LEU A 72 7.04 15.70 3.77
CA LEU A 72 6.81 14.54 4.63
C LEU A 72 6.03 14.93 5.89
N GLN A 73 6.38 16.03 6.53
CA GLN A 73 5.66 16.53 7.70
C GLN A 73 4.22 16.94 7.37
N GLU A 74 3.96 17.45 6.18
CA GLU A 74 2.61 17.73 5.70
C GLU A 74 1.78 16.43 5.60
N LEU A 75 2.31 15.35 5.01
CA LEU A 75 1.64 14.06 4.96
C LEU A 75 1.40 13.49 6.37
N LEU A 76 2.38 13.58 7.26
CA LEU A 76 2.23 13.16 8.65
C LEU A 76 1.15 13.95 9.38
N SER A 77 1.02 15.25 9.10
CA SER A 77 -0.06 16.09 9.65
C SER A 77 -1.44 15.62 9.17
N ILE A 78 -1.57 15.27 7.89
CA ILE A 78 -2.81 14.68 7.34
C ILE A 78 -3.14 13.39 8.10
N LEU A 79 -2.19 12.46 8.25
CA LEU A 79 -2.40 11.20 8.94
C LEU A 79 -2.72 11.40 10.43
N SER A 80 -2.11 12.38 11.07
CA SER A 80 -2.35 12.70 12.49
C SER A 80 -3.73 13.32 12.76
N SER A 81 -4.45 13.78 11.73
CA SER A 81 -5.81 14.30 11.84
C SER A 81 -6.89 13.20 11.82
N LEU A 82 -6.52 11.97 11.57
CA LEU A 82 -7.43 10.82 11.53
C LEU A 82 -7.93 10.44 12.91
N THR A 83 -8.96 9.59 12.95
CA THR A 83 -9.61 9.11 14.16
C THR A 83 -9.68 7.59 14.18
N ALA A 84 -10.15 7.01 15.28
CA ALA A 84 -10.33 5.56 15.40
C ALA A 84 -11.39 4.98 14.44
N ASP A 85 -12.25 5.82 13.86
CA ASP A 85 -13.25 5.41 12.87
C ASP A 85 -12.68 5.29 11.45
N ASP A 86 -11.44 5.75 11.25
CA ASP A 86 -10.79 5.76 9.96
C ASP A 86 -9.99 4.47 9.70
N VAL A 87 -9.90 4.11 8.42
CA VAL A 87 -9.07 3.01 7.92
C VAL A 87 -8.10 3.56 6.88
N VAL A 88 -6.81 3.41 7.11
CA VAL A 88 -5.77 3.80 6.15
C VAL A 88 -5.26 2.58 5.42
N VAL A 89 -5.31 2.62 4.09
CA VAL A 89 -4.71 1.60 3.23
C VAL A 89 -3.39 2.14 2.69
N PHE A 90 -2.29 1.60 3.16
CA PHE A 90 -0.97 1.84 2.61
C PHE A 90 -0.71 0.88 1.46
N ALA A 91 -0.54 1.40 0.26
CA ALA A 91 -0.27 0.64 -0.94
C ALA A 91 0.71 1.38 -1.85
N GLY A 92 1.42 0.65 -2.69
CA GLY A 92 2.41 1.21 -3.59
C GLY A 92 3.81 1.23 -2.98
N SER A 93 4.72 1.99 -3.59
CA SER A 93 6.12 2.09 -3.16
C SER A 93 6.45 3.49 -2.67
N ALA A 94 7.36 3.57 -1.72
CA ALA A 94 7.89 4.84 -1.24
C ALA A 94 8.80 5.50 -2.31
N PRO A 95 8.84 6.83 -2.40
CA PRO A 95 9.88 7.55 -3.12
C PRO A 95 11.26 7.15 -2.63
N SER A 96 12.22 6.98 -3.56
CA SER A 96 13.59 6.54 -3.23
C SER A 96 14.30 7.48 -2.25
N SER A 97 13.96 8.78 -2.27
CA SER A 97 14.49 9.78 -1.35
C SER A 97 14.14 9.52 0.13
N LEU A 98 13.02 8.86 0.39
CA LEU A 98 12.57 8.53 1.76
C LEU A 98 12.94 7.11 2.19
N GLY A 99 13.19 6.22 1.23
CA GLY A 99 13.44 4.81 1.50
C GLY A 99 12.23 4.07 2.11
N ASN A 100 12.33 2.75 2.22
CA ASN A 100 11.22 1.93 2.73
C ASN A 100 10.94 2.12 4.23
N ALA A 101 11.92 2.61 5.00
CA ALA A 101 11.76 2.87 6.43
C ALA A 101 10.69 3.94 6.73
N ILE A 102 10.32 4.76 5.74
CA ILE A 102 9.26 5.76 5.88
C ILE A 102 7.92 5.15 6.26
N TYR A 103 7.61 3.94 5.77
CA TYR A 103 6.34 3.29 6.10
C TYR A 103 6.18 3.03 7.59
N LYS A 104 7.25 2.71 8.33
CA LYS A 104 7.19 2.60 9.79
C LYS A 104 6.72 3.90 10.44
N GLN A 105 7.26 5.03 9.98
CA GLN A 105 6.89 6.35 10.51
C GLN A 105 5.42 6.70 10.19
N LEU A 106 4.98 6.47 8.94
CA LEU A 106 3.60 6.73 8.52
C LEU A 106 2.59 5.84 9.27
N ILE A 107 2.90 4.54 9.41
CA ILE A 107 2.05 3.59 10.14
C ILE A 107 1.99 3.98 11.63
N ALA A 108 3.13 4.30 12.25
CA ALA A 108 3.18 4.71 13.66
C ALA A 108 2.32 5.96 13.90
N ALA A 109 2.44 6.99 13.04
CA ALA A 109 1.62 8.20 13.13
C ALA A 109 0.12 7.90 12.99
N THR A 110 -0.25 7.04 12.05
CA THR A 110 -1.64 6.60 11.86
C THR A 110 -2.17 5.83 13.08
N ARG A 111 -1.40 4.87 13.58
CA ARG A 111 -1.79 4.06 14.76
C ARG A 111 -1.94 4.88 16.03
N ALA A 112 -1.16 5.96 16.17
CA ALA A 112 -1.27 6.89 17.31
C ALA A 112 -2.64 7.57 17.41
N THR A 113 -3.39 7.68 16.30
CA THR A 113 -4.76 8.24 16.27
C THR A 113 -5.85 7.23 16.64
N GLY A 114 -5.49 5.95 16.73
CA GLY A 114 -6.44 4.83 16.87
C GLY A 114 -6.96 4.29 15.54
N ALA A 115 -6.64 4.92 14.40
CA ALA A 115 -7.07 4.47 13.09
C ALA A 115 -6.55 3.06 12.76
N GLN A 116 -7.34 2.32 11.99
CA GLN A 116 -6.97 1.00 11.52
C GLN A 116 -6.03 1.10 10.31
N VAL A 117 -5.12 0.14 10.19
CA VAL A 117 -4.11 0.11 9.12
C VAL A 117 -4.23 -1.16 8.31
N VAL A 118 -4.29 -1.00 7.01
CA VAL A 118 -4.20 -2.07 6.00
C VAL A 118 -2.92 -1.88 5.20
N CYS A 119 -2.11 -2.93 5.08
CA CYS A 119 -0.82 -2.87 4.38
C CYS A 119 -0.82 -3.78 3.14
N ASP A 120 -0.57 -3.17 1.98
CA ASP A 120 -0.37 -3.85 0.71
C ASP A 120 1.09 -3.66 0.28
N PHE A 121 1.99 -4.37 0.96
CA PHE A 121 3.44 -4.31 0.82
C PHE A 121 4.02 -5.68 0.49
N GLU A 122 5.25 -5.68 -0.01
CA GLU A 122 6.06 -6.87 -0.26
C GLU A 122 7.34 -6.87 0.58
N GLY A 123 7.97 -8.03 0.68
CA GLY A 123 9.32 -8.22 1.24
C GLY A 123 9.47 -7.70 2.68
N GLN A 124 10.60 -7.04 2.92
CA GLN A 124 10.94 -6.55 4.26
C GLN A 124 9.97 -5.48 4.77
N THR A 125 9.40 -4.65 3.88
CA THR A 125 8.43 -3.62 4.26
C THR A 125 7.17 -4.22 4.87
N LEU A 126 6.68 -5.36 4.33
CA LEU A 126 5.56 -6.10 4.91
C LEU A 126 5.94 -6.61 6.31
N ILE A 127 7.08 -7.27 6.46
CA ILE A 127 7.54 -7.80 7.75
C ILE A 127 7.66 -6.68 8.78
N ASP A 128 8.24 -5.56 8.40
CA ASP A 128 8.39 -4.40 9.26
C ASP A 128 7.06 -3.77 9.69
N SER A 129 6.00 -3.91 8.88
CA SER A 129 4.68 -3.40 9.22
C SER A 129 3.99 -4.22 10.33
N LEU A 130 4.36 -5.48 10.53
CA LEU A 130 3.70 -6.39 11.46
C LEU A 130 3.86 -5.97 12.93
N GLU A 131 4.93 -5.24 13.29
CA GLU A 131 5.12 -4.70 14.64
C GLU A 131 4.00 -3.73 15.08
N PHE A 132 3.28 -3.14 14.10
CA PHE A 132 2.16 -2.22 14.34
C PHE A 132 0.79 -2.91 14.40
N ASN A 133 0.74 -4.23 14.35
CA ASN A 133 -0.50 -5.04 14.37
C ASN A 133 -1.53 -4.54 13.33
N PRO A 134 -1.19 -4.54 12.03
CA PRO A 134 -2.11 -4.09 11.00
C PRO A 134 -3.38 -4.93 11.00
N GLN A 135 -4.54 -4.28 10.75
CA GLN A 135 -5.84 -4.94 10.62
C GLN A 135 -5.84 -5.99 9.51
N LEU A 136 -5.10 -5.71 8.44
CA LEU A 136 -5.01 -6.60 7.28
C LEU A 136 -3.68 -6.38 6.56
N VAL A 137 -3.07 -7.46 6.11
CA VAL A 137 -1.99 -7.45 5.12
C VAL A 137 -2.40 -8.27 3.90
N LYS A 138 -1.91 -7.89 2.69
CA LYS A 138 -2.32 -8.54 1.44
C LYS A 138 -1.13 -8.82 0.50
N PRO A 139 -0.25 -9.76 0.80
CA PRO A 139 0.71 -10.26 -0.18
C PRO A 139 0.04 -11.18 -1.21
N ASN A 140 0.68 -11.39 -2.36
CA ASN A 140 0.37 -12.52 -3.24
C ASN A 140 1.15 -13.78 -2.80
N ASN A 141 0.84 -14.93 -3.40
CA ASN A 141 1.50 -16.19 -3.04
C ASN A 141 3.02 -16.18 -3.33
N HIS A 142 3.48 -15.45 -4.36
CA HIS A 142 4.91 -15.33 -4.68
C HIS A 142 5.63 -14.43 -3.67
N GLU A 143 5.03 -13.30 -3.31
CA GLU A 143 5.53 -12.38 -2.28
C GLU A 143 5.61 -13.08 -0.91
N LEU A 144 4.57 -13.84 -0.54
CA LEU A 144 4.57 -14.65 0.67
C LEU A 144 5.71 -15.69 0.63
N GLY A 145 5.85 -16.41 -0.48
CA GLY A 145 6.92 -17.39 -0.66
C GLY A 145 8.31 -16.77 -0.55
N ALA A 146 8.51 -15.58 -1.15
CA ALA A 146 9.79 -14.86 -1.10
C ALA A 146 10.20 -14.49 0.34
N ILE A 147 9.24 -14.12 1.21
CA ILE A 147 9.49 -13.83 2.63
C ILE A 147 10.10 -15.02 3.36
N PHE A 148 9.68 -16.24 3.01
CA PHE A 148 10.11 -17.48 3.67
C PHE A 148 11.14 -18.26 2.86
N GLY A 149 11.57 -17.78 1.69
CA GLY A 149 12.54 -18.45 0.83
C GLY A 149 12.02 -19.74 0.19
N VAL A 150 10.71 -19.81 -0.09
CA VAL A 150 10.04 -20.99 -0.67
C VAL A 150 9.16 -20.60 -1.86
N THR A 151 8.86 -21.59 -2.71
CA THR A 151 7.85 -21.44 -3.77
C THR A 151 6.53 -22.00 -3.27
N LEU A 152 5.46 -21.22 -3.32
CA LEU A 152 4.13 -21.58 -2.83
C LEU A 152 3.14 -21.70 -3.99
N THR A 153 2.67 -22.93 -4.24
CA THR A 153 1.66 -23.25 -5.27
C THR A 153 0.43 -23.92 -4.68
N GLU A 154 0.61 -24.70 -3.61
CA GLU A 154 -0.45 -25.50 -3.02
C GLU A 154 -1.15 -24.74 -1.87
N LEU A 155 -2.48 -24.76 -1.89
CA LEU A 155 -3.31 -24.02 -0.93
C LEU A 155 -2.99 -24.35 0.55
N PRO A 156 -2.74 -25.63 0.96
CA PRO A 156 -2.40 -25.93 2.35
C PRO A 156 -1.06 -25.32 2.81
N GLU A 157 -0.11 -25.21 1.90
CA GLU A 157 1.19 -24.57 2.21
C GLU A 157 1.03 -23.05 2.31
N ILE A 158 0.27 -22.44 1.37
CA ILE A 158 -0.06 -21.00 1.40
C ILE A 158 -0.75 -20.65 2.72
N GLU A 159 -1.75 -21.44 3.14
CA GLU A 159 -2.44 -21.26 4.42
C GLU A 159 -1.49 -21.35 5.61
N ARG A 160 -0.59 -22.33 5.62
CA ARG A 160 0.39 -22.49 6.69
C ARG A 160 1.27 -21.24 6.85
N TYR A 161 1.84 -20.74 5.74
CA TYR A 161 2.70 -19.55 5.79
C TYR A 161 1.92 -18.26 6.06
N ALA A 162 0.66 -18.16 5.63
CA ALA A 162 -0.21 -17.04 6.01
C ALA A 162 -0.46 -17.02 7.53
N LYS A 163 -0.60 -18.18 8.18
CA LYS A 163 -0.69 -18.29 9.65
C LYS A 163 0.59 -17.82 10.36
N GLU A 164 1.76 -18.00 9.75
CA GLU A 164 3.02 -17.45 10.28
C GLU A 164 3.03 -15.92 10.26
N ILE A 165 2.41 -15.29 9.24
CA ILE A 165 2.24 -13.83 9.20
C ILE A 165 1.27 -13.35 10.27
N LEU A 166 0.16 -14.07 10.52
CA LEU A 166 -0.72 -13.79 11.65
C LEU A 166 0.03 -13.84 12.99
N ALA A 167 0.80 -14.92 13.20
CA ALA A 167 1.58 -15.09 14.43
C ALA A 167 2.63 -13.98 14.65
N LYS A 168 3.06 -13.30 13.57
CA LYS A 168 3.99 -12.17 13.62
C LYS A 168 3.33 -10.82 13.88
N GLY A 169 1.97 -10.74 13.90
CA GLY A 169 1.26 -9.54 14.33
C GLY A 169 0.14 -9.05 13.43
N ALA A 170 -0.04 -9.56 12.21
CA ALA A 170 -1.21 -9.21 11.40
C ALA A 170 -2.48 -9.73 12.06
N GLN A 171 -3.57 -8.95 12.03
CA GLN A 171 -4.87 -9.42 12.53
C GLN A 171 -5.61 -10.28 11.50
N ASN A 172 -5.40 -10.00 10.22
CA ASN A 172 -5.92 -10.78 9.10
C ASN A 172 -4.91 -10.79 7.97
N VAL A 173 -4.92 -11.84 7.16
CA VAL A 173 -4.05 -11.98 5.99
C VAL A 173 -4.90 -12.37 4.79
N ILE A 174 -4.81 -11.64 3.69
CA ILE A 174 -5.33 -12.05 2.39
C ILE A 174 -4.15 -12.43 1.51
N ILE A 175 -4.18 -13.61 0.93
CA ILE A 175 -3.22 -14.04 -0.10
C ILE A 175 -3.92 -14.01 -1.45
N SER A 176 -3.46 -13.14 -2.36
CA SER A 176 -3.97 -13.11 -3.73
C SER A 176 -3.23 -14.14 -4.60
N MET A 177 -3.98 -14.87 -5.43
CA MET A 177 -3.47 -15.96 -6.27
C MET A 177 -3.89 -15.79 -7.72
N ALA A 178 -3.98 -14.55 -8.19
CA ALA A 178 -4.39 -14.18 -9.55
C ALA A 178 -5.70 -14.88 -9.98
N GLY A 179 -5.65 -15.72 -11.03
CA GLY A 179 -6.81 -16.47 -11.55
C GLY A 179 -7.38 -17.51 -10.59
N ASP A 180 -6.60 -17.96 -9.61
CA ASP A 180 -7.00 -18.96 -8.63
C ASP A 180 -7.74 -18.36 -7.41
N GLY A 181 -7.94 -17.03 -7.45
CA GLY A 181 -8.72 -16.32 -6.44
C GLY A 181 -7.90 -15.76 -5.29
N ALA A 182 -8.43 -15.82 -4.08
CA ALA A 182 -7.78 -15.31 -2.89
C ALA A 182 -8.12 -16.14 -1.65
N LEU A 183 -7.19 -16.28 -0.73
CA LEU A 183 -7.35 -16.92 0.56
C LEU A 183 -7.36 -15.87 1.66
N LEU A 184 -8.41 -15.83 2.49
CA LEU A 184 -8.44 -15.06 3.74
C LEU A 184 -8.11 -15.99 4.92
N VAL A 185 -7.14 -15.60 5.72
CA VAL A 185 -6.77 -16.27 6.96
C VAL A 185 -6.96 -15.30 8.13
N SER A 186 -7.75 -15.69 9.09
CA SER A 186 -8.05 -14.94 10.34
C SER A 186 -7.79 -15.83 11.55
N PRO A 187 -7.66 -15.27 12.77
CA PRO A 187 -7.51 -16.01 14.01
C PRO A 187 -8.63 -17.00 14.26
#